data_cf75625450f333fa97b763cad4704f51
#
_entry.id   cf75625450f333fa97b763cad4704f51
#
_cell.length_a   1.000
_cell.length_b   1.000
_cell.length_c   1.000
_cell.angle_alpha   90.00
_cell.angle_beta   90.00
_cell.angle_gamma   90.00
#
_symmetry.space_group_name_H-M   'P 1'
#
loop_
_entity.id
_entity.type
_entity.pdbx_description
1 polymer ?
#
loop_
_entity_poly.entity_id
_entity_poly.type
_entity_poly.pdbx_seq_one_letter_code
_entity_poly.pdbx_strand_id
1 'polypeptide(L)'
;MQLTEIVYYPVKSMRGLNAEAADIRHAGMPHDREWLVATPDGMFLTARKLPHMLLWQAEPHSDGLTLTAPAGSRRRVHHDEFTQVAEVAVWKDRFEARHGSSSTDEWLSQQLGVACRLYYLGNPSRRVLSFAQTPLSFADGAPYLLTSNASLTLLNSQLEESVEMRR
;
A
#
# COMPACT_ATOMS: atom_id res chain seq x y z
N MET A 1 25.27 -9.00 11.21
CA MET A 1 24.24 -8.42 10.32
C MET A 1 23.52 -7.34 11.11
N GLN A 2 23.31 -6.17 10.50
CA GLN A 2 22.65 -5.02 11.15
C GLN A 2 21.49 -4.59 10.27
N LEU A 3 20.31 -4.34 10.87
CA LEU A 3 19.20 -3.70 10.20
C LEU A 3 19.47 -2.19 10.12
N THR A 4 19.49 -1.64 8.90
CA THR A 4 19.85 -0.24 8.66
C THR A 4 18.65 0.62 8.33
N GLU A 5 17.56 0.03 7.86
CA GLU A 5 16.37 0.77 7.46
C GLU A 5 15.13 -0.10 7.59
N ILE A 6 14.02 0.50 8.04
CA ILE A 6 12.68 -0.09 8.04
C ILE A 6 11.79 0.84 7.23
N VAL A 7 11.16 0.30 6.18
CA VAL A 7 10.21 1.04 5.33
C VAL A 7 8.90 0.28 5.27
N TYR A 8 7.79 0.97 5.46
CA TYR A 8 6.46 0.43 5.26
C TYR A 8 5.63 1.32 4.35
N TYR A 9 4.61 0.78 3.73
CA TYR A 9 3.81 1.42 2.68
C TYR A 9 2.33 1.38 3.05
N PRO A 10 1.76 2.41 3.68
CA PRO A 10 0.37 2.37 4.13
C PRO A 10 -0.62 2.04 3.00
N VAL A 11 -0.39 2.63 1.83
CA VAL A 11 -1.18 2.38 0.62
C VAL A 11 -0.33 1.65 -0.41
N LYS A 12 -0.87 0.56 -0.96
CA LYS A 12 -0.21 -0.17 -2.04
C LYS A 12 0.13 0.75 -3.22
N SER A 13 1.36 0.68 -3.71
CA SER A 13 1.89 1.46 -4.85
C SER A 13 2.08 2.96 -4.61
N MET A 14 1.88 3.46 -3.40
CA MET A 14 2.23 4.83 -3.01
C MET A 14 3.60 4.88 -2.31
N ARG A 15 4.03 6.08 -1.95
CA ARG A 15 5.31 6.32 -1.27
C ARG A 15 5.39 5.61 0.07
N GLY A 16 6.55 5.01 0.37
CA GLY A 16 6.85 4.43 1.66
C GLY A 16 7.21 5.46 2.73
N LEU A 17 7.08 5.05 3.97
CA LEU A 17 7.46 5.78 5.17
C LEU A 17 8.56 5.03 5.91
N ASN A 18 9.52 5.78 6.44
CA ASN A 18 10.55 5.23 7.33
C ASN A 18 10.00 5.06 8.74
N ALA A 19 10.45 4.00 9.41
CA ALA A 19 10.22 3.80 10.83
C ALA A 19 11.56 3.56 11.55
N GLU A 20 11.69 4.09 12.76
CA GLU A 20 12.85 3.82 13.64
C GLU A 20 12.73 2.44 14.31
N ALA A 21 11.51 1.99 14.52
CA ALA A 21 11.19 0.68 15.07
C ALA A 21 9.84 0.20 14.51
N ALA A 22 9.64 -1.11 14.48
CA ALA A 22 8.38 -1.70 14.06
C ALA A 22 8.11 -3.02 14.79
N ASP A 23 6.84 -3.28 15.11
CA ASP A 23 6.38 -4.56 15.59
C ASP A 23 6.37 -5.58 14.44
N ILE A 24 7.07 -6.67 14.59
CA ILE A 24 7.07 -7.78 13.63
C ILE A 24 5.92 -8.73 13.99
N ARG A 25 4.85 -8.70 13.18
CA ARG A 25 3.67 -9.56 13.36
C ARG A 25 3.58 -10.59 12.26
N HIS A 26 2.82 -11.65 12.51
CA HIS A 26 2.63 -12.73 11.53
C HIS A 26 2.03 -12.22 10.20
N ALA A 27 1.13 -11.25 10.26
CA ALA A 27 0.46 -10.66 9.09
C ALA A 27 1.24 -9.51 8.41
N GLY A 28 2.41 -9.12 8.94
CA GLY A 28 3.18 -7.95 8.49
C GLY A 28 3.30 -6.88 9.57
N MET A 29 3.99 -5.79 9.25
CA MET A 29 4.07 -4.62 10.13
C MET A 29 2.69 -3.92 10.21
N PRO A 30 2.34 -3.31 11.36
CA PRO A 30 1.16 -2.45 11.45
C PRO A 30 1.19 -1.38 10.35
N HIS A 31 0.02 -1.06 9.81
CA HIS A 31 -0.19 -0.08 8.76
C HIS A 31 0.45 -0.39 7.40
N ASP A 32 1.12 -1.52 7.25
CA ASP A 32 1.79 -1.84 5.98
C ASP A 32 0.81 -2.45 4.97
N ARG A 33 0.53 -1.72 3.88
CA ARG A 33 -0.39 -2.09 2.81
C ARG A 33 -1.80 -2.47 3.33
N GLU A 34 -2.28 -1.73 4.32
CA GLU A 34 -3.67 -1.87 4.81
C GLU A 34 -4.67 -1.17 3.89
N TRP A 35 -4.19 -0.32 2.97
CA TRP A 35 -5.01 0.45 2.05
C TRP A 35 -4.66 0.15 0.60
N LEU A 36 -5.69 0.20 -0.26
CA LEU A 36 -5.60 -0.08 -1.68
C LEU A 36 -6.37 0.96 -2.48
N VAL A 37 -5.78 1.46 -3.55
CA VAL A 37 -6.52 2.17 -4.61
C VAL A 37 -6.76 1.20 -5.75
N ALA A 38 -8.02 1.05 -6.15
CA ALA A 38 -8.44 0.15 -7.22
C ALA A 38 -9.46 0.82 -8.13
N THR A 39 -9.66 0.27 -9.31
CA THR A 39 -10.73 0.66 -10.23
C THR A 39 -12.11 0.38 -9.61
N PRO A 40 -13.21 0.96 -10.13
CA PRO A 40 -14.56 0.71 -9.62
C PRO A 40 -14.99 -0.76 -9.59
N ASP A 41 -14.41 -1.60 -10.47
CA ASP A 41 -14.59 -3.06 -10.52
C ASP A 41 -13.63 -3.84 -9.63
N GLY A 42 -12.87 -3.14 -8.77
CA GLY A 42 -12.03 -3.75 -7.73
C GLY A 42 -10.63 -4.16 -8.17
N MET A 43 -10.19 -3.88 -9.41
CA MET A 43 -8.84 -4.18 -9.88
C MET A 43 -7.83 -3.17 -9.34
N PHE A 44 -6.80 -3.64 -8.64
CA PHE A 44 -5.81 -2.76 -8.03
C PHE A 44 -5.07 -1.87 -9.04
N LEU A 45 -4.88 -0.61 -8.70
CA LEU A 45 -4.01 0.30 -9.43
C LEU A 45 -2.55 0.13 -8.98
N THR A 46 -1.63 0.29 -9.92
CA THR A 46 -0.21 0.06 -9.68
C THR A 46 0.64 1.19 -10.23
N ALA A 47 1.69 1.56 -9.48
CA ALA A 47 2.68 2.52 -9.93
C ALA A 47 3.39 2.13 -11.24
N ARG A 48 3.33 0.86 -11.67
CA ARG A 48 3.82 0.45 -12.99
C ARG A 48 3.00 1.05 -14.14
N LYS A 49 1.69 1.26 -13.92
CA LYS A 49 0.79 1.89 -14.90
C LYS A 49 0.59 3.38 -14.63
N LEU A 50 0.66 3.79 -13.37
CA LEU A 50 0.47 5.16 -12.89
C LEU A 50 1.66 5.59 -12.02
N PRO A 51 2.84 5.90 -12.62
CA PRO A 51 4.07 6.17 -11.86
C PRO A 51 3.94 7.33 -10.86
N HIS A 52 3.08 8.31 -11.13
CA HIS A 52 2.83 9.43 -10.24
C HIS A 52 2.19 9.03 -8.88
N MET A 53 1.68 7.80 -8.75
CA MET A 53 1.27 7.27 -7.44
C MET A 53 2.43 7.26 -6.42
N LEU A 54 3.67 7.10 -6.88
CA LEU A 54 4.86 7.13 -6.01
C LEU A 54 5.13 8.49 -5.37
N LEU A 55 4.52 9.55 -5.89
CA LEU A 55 4.65 10.91 -5.34
C LEU A 55 3.63 11.21 -4.23
N TRP A 56 2.63 10.33 -4.06
CA TRP A 56 1.62 10.49 -3.03
C TRP A 56 2.18 10.12 -1.65
N GLN A 57 1.81 10.91 -0.65
CA GLN A 57 2.10 10.61 0.74
C GLN A 57 0.85 10.04 1.41
N ALA A 58 1.05 9.07 2.29
CA ALA A 58 0.00 8.40 3.02
C ALA A 58 0.43 8.25 4.48
N GLU A 59 -0.17 9.03 5.38
CA GLU A 59 0.14 9.05 6.81
C GLU A 59 -0.92 8.25 7.56
N PRO A 60 -0.60 7.07 8.13
CA PRO A 60 -1.54 6.30 8.92
C PRO A 60 -1.71 6.91 10.32
N HIS A 61 -2.91 6.75 10.86
CA HIS A 61 -3.28 7.12 12.21
C HIS A 61 -3.97 5.95 12.89
N SER A 62 -4.15 6.00 14.20
CA SER A 62 -4.86 4.96 14.96
C SER A 62 -6.31 4.77 14.50
N ASP A 63 -6.92 5.80 13.93
CA ASP A 63 -8.33 5.85 13.51
C ASP A 63 -8.53 5.94 11.99
N GLY A 64 -7.44 5.94 11.18
CA GLY A 64 -7.58 6.08 9.74
C GLY A 64 -6.29 6.45 9.00
N LEU A 65 -6.45 7.25 7.94
CA LEU A 65 -5.37 7.60 7.01
C LEU A 65 -5.52 9.05 6.54
N THR A 66 -4.41 9.77 6.41
CA THR A 66 -4.36 11.03 5.66
C THR A 66 -3.61 10.82 4.35
N LEU A 67 -4.25 11.11 3.24
CA LEU A 67 -3.66 11.12 1.91
C LEU A 67 -3.28 12.55 1.52
N THR A 68 -2.09 12.72 0.92
CA THR A 68 -1.64 13.99 0.33
C THR A 68 -1.25 13.75 -1.11
N ALA A 69 -1.96 14.39 -2.03
CA ALA A 69 -1.65 14.37 -3.46
C ALA A 69 -0.36 15.17 -3.76
N PRO A 70 0.33 14.91 -4.88
CA PRO A 70 1.56 15.62 -5.24
C PRO A 70 1.41 17.16 -5.31
N ALA A 71 0.22 17.66 -5.66
CA ALA A 71 -0.09 19.08 -5.70
C ALA A 71 -0.42 19.68 -4.31
N GLY A 72 -0.32 18.89 -3.23
CA GLY A 72 -0.56 19.34 -1.86
C GLY A 72 -2.02 19.24 -1.38
N SER A 73 -2.96 18.84 -2.23
CA SER A 73 -4.35 18.57 -1.82
C SER A 73 -4.38 17.40 -0.84
N ARG A 74 -5.12 17.54 0.27
CA ARG A 74 -5.16 16.56 1.37
C ARG A 74 -6.56 16.02 1.60
N ARG A 75 -6.63 14.75 1.95
CA ARG A 75 -7.87 14.06 2.37
C ARG A 75 -7.59 13.17 3.56
N ARG A 76 -8.32 13.39 4.66
CA ARG A 76 -8.36 12.46 5.80
C ARG A 76 -9.57 11.55 5.66
N VAL A 77 -9.38 10.29 5.99
CA VAL A 77 -10.43 9.26 6.06
C VAL A 77 -10.31 8.50 7.37
N HIS A 78 -11.44 8.03 7.89
CA HIS A 78 -11.51 7.27 9.12
C HIS A 78 -11.94 5.83 8.85
N HIS A 79 -11.47 4.88 9.66
CA HIS A 79 -11.78 3.45 9.50
C HIS A 79 -13.29 3.16 9.54
N ASP A 80 -14.04 3.90 10.35
CA ASP A 80 -15.50 3.77 10.50
C ASP A 80 -16.31 4.19 9.27
N GLU A 81 -15.71 4.96 8.36
CA GLU A 81 -16.32 5.26 7.06
C GLU A 81 -16.33 4.05 6.11
N PHE A 82 -15.47 3.04 6.35
CA PHE A 82 -15.26 1.88 5.48
C PHE A 82 -16.12 0.69 5.90
N THR A 83 -17.42 0.80 5.73
CA THR A 83 -18.42 -0.17 6.21
C THR A 83 -18.94 -1.11 5.14
N GLN A 84 -18.85 -0.74 3.85
CA GLN A 84 -19.37 -1.55 2.75
C GLN A 84 -18.39 -2.65 2.38
N VAL A 85 -18.83 -3.89 2.34
CA VAL A 85 -18.04 -5.01 1.85
C VAL A 85 -18.01 -4.97 0.32
N ALA A 86 -16.83 -5.06 -0.27
CA ALA A 86 -16.64 -5.11 -1.71
C ALA A 86 -15.51 -6.08 -2.06
N GLU A 87 -15.64 -6.74 -3.20
CA GLU A 87 -14.57 -7.59 -3.73
C GLU A 87 -13.48 -6.74 -4.38
N VAL A 88 -12.23 -7.06 -4.08
CA VAL A 88 -11.05 -6.48 -4.73
C VAL A 88 -10.13 -7.58 -5.24
N ALA A 89 -9.30 -7.23 -6.21
CA ALA A 89 -8.31 -8.14 -6.76
C ALA A 89 -6.89 -7.56 -6.62
N VAL A 90 -5.97 -8.39 -6.14
CA VAL A 90 -4.53 -8.15 -6.16
C VAL A 90 -3.88 -9.31 -6.89
N TRP A 91 -3.36 -9.07 -8.09
CA TRP A 91 -2.93 -10.08 -9.04
C TRP A 91 -4.06 -11.06 -9.38
N LYS A 92 -3.88 -12.34 -9.06
CA LYS A 92 -4.89 -13.39 -9.28
C LYS A 92 -5.79 -13.62 -8.07
N ASP A 93 -5.47 -13.05 -6.91
CA ASP A 93 -6.24 -13.23 -5.69
C ASP A 93 -7.43 -12.26 -5.68
N ARG A 94 -8.62 -12.80 -5.42
CA ARG A 94 -9.85 -12.03 -5.16
C ARG A 94 -10.28 -12.25 -3.73
N PHE A 95 -10.64 -11.18 -3.04
CA PHE A 95 -11.01 -11.24 -1.64
C PHE A 95 -11.80 -10.00 -1.22
N GLU A 96 -12.44 -10.08 -0.07
CA GLU A 96 -13.23 -8.99 0.48
C GLU A 96 -12.34 -7.91 1.12
N ALA A 97 -12.67 -6.66 0.84
CA ALA A 97 -12.16 -5.48 1.50
C ALA A 97 -13.32 -4.54 1.88
N ARG A 98 -13.01 -3.44 2.52
CA ARG A 98 -13.99 -2.44 2.94
C ARG A 98 -13.90 -1.21 2.05
N HIS A 99 -15.03 -0.77 1.54
CA HIS A 99 -15.19 0.47 0.79
C HIS A 99 -15.87 1.52 1.65
N GLY A 100 -15.48 2.77 1.44
CA GLY A 100 -15.97 3.92 2.20
C GLY A 100 -16.82 4.88 1.37
N SER A 101 -16.52 6.14 1.50
CA SER A 101 -17.33 7.24 0.98
C SER A 101 -17.04 7.56 -0.50
N SER A 102 -18.11 7.80 -1.28
CA SER A 102 -18.03 8.26 -2.68
C SER A 102 -17.28 9.59 -2.82
N SER A 103 -17.37 10.47 -1.83
CA SER A 103 -16.65 11.76 -1.87
C SER A 103 -15.13 11.60 -1.82
N THR A 104 -14.63 10.54 -1.18
CA THR A 104 -13.21 10.18 -1.21
C THR A 104 -12.82 9.62 -2.58
N ASP A 105 -13.66 8.79 -3.18
CA ASP A 105 -13.45 8.22 -4.50
C ASP A 105 -13.41 9.31 -5.59
N GLU A 106 -14.33 10.27 -5.52
CA GLU A 106 -14.36 11.41 -6.44
C GLU A 106 -13.09 12.24 -6.34
N TRP A 107 -12.68 12.58 -5.10
CA TRP A 107 -11.44 13.31 -4.87
C TRP A 107 -10.20 12.55 -5.39
N LEU A 108 -10.09 11.25 -5.08
CA LEU A 108 -8.99 10.41 -5.59
C LEU A 108 -8.98 10.35 -7.11
N SER A 109 -10.15 10.14 -7.73
CA SER A 109 -10.29 10.04 -9.18
C SER A 109 -9.87 11.33 -9.87
N GLN A 110 -10.25 12.49 -9.33
CA GLN A 110 -9.81 13.79 -9.83
C GLN A 110 -8.30 13.96 -9.72
N GLN A 111 -7.71 13.61 -8.58
CA GLN A 111 -6.28 13.79 -8.34
C GLN A 111 -5.40 12.79 -9.11
N LEU A 112 -5.88 11.57 -9.33
CA LEU A 112 -5.17 10.53 -10.09
C LEU A 112 -5.46 10.56 -11.59
N GLY A 113 -6.51 11.27 -12.03
CA GLY A 113 -6.90 11.36 -13.45
C GLY A 113 -7.51 10.04 -13.98
N VAL A 114 -7.96 9.15 -13.13
CA VAL A 114 -8.56 7.86 -13.48
C VAL A 114 -9.65 7.50 -12.46
N ALA A 115 -10.77 6.95 -12.95
CA ALA A 115 -11.83 6.48 -12.06
C ALA A 115 -11.31 5.40 -11.10
N CYS A 116 -11.37 5.69 -9.81
CA CYS A 116 -10.85 4.80 -8.77
C CYS A 116 -11.57 4.95 -7.43
N ARG A 117 -11.33 4.00 -6.56
CA ARG A 117 -11.88 3.93 -5.21
C ARG A 117 -10.80 3.60 -4.20
N LEU A 118 -10.97 4.08 -2.97
CA LEU A 118 -10.15 3.70 -1.83
C LEU A 118 -10.79 2.52 -1.10
N TYR A 119 -9.96 1.50 -0.81
CA TYR A 119 -10.36 0.34 -0.03
C TYR A 119 -9.48 0.19 1.20
N TYR A 120 -10.11 -0.21 2.30
CA TYR A 120 -9.45 -0.59 3.54
C TYR A 120 -9.52 -2.10 3.71
N LEU A 121 -8.43 -2.71 4.15
CA LEU A 121 -8.32 -4.15 4.31
C LEU A 121 -9.37 -4.72 5.29
N GLY A 122 -9.67 -3.96 6.33
CA GLY A 122 -10.43 -4.45 7.48
C GLY A 122 -9.57 -5.30 8.42
N ASN A 123 -10.09 -5.58 9.60
CA ASN A 123 -9.44 -6.40 10.59
C ASN A 123 -10.43 -7.43 11.15
N PRO A 124 -10.17 -8.74 11.05
CA PRO A 124 -9.00 -9.37 10.42
C PRO A 124 -9.06 -9.34 8.86
N SER A 125 -7.88 -9.44 8.23
CA SER A 125 -7.80 -9.62 6.78
C SER A 125 -8.45 -10.93 6.34
N ARG A 126 -9.24 -10.88 5.26
CA ARG A 126 -9.82 -12.05 4.60
C ARG A 126 -8.87 -12.71 3.60
N ARG A 127 -7.76 -12.06 3.29
CA ARG A 127 -6.75 -12.61 2.38
C ARG A 127 -5.74 -13.46 3.16
N VAL A 128 -5.51 -14.68 2.69
CA VAL A 128 -4.58 -15.63 3.32
C VAL A 128 -3.58 -16.11 2.29
N LEU A 129 -2.31 -16.12 2.66
CA LEU A 129 -1.24 -16.72 1.89
C LEU A 129 -1.35 -18.25 2.00
N SER A 130 -1.78 -18.92 0.93
CA SER A 130 -2.22 -20.31 0.94
C SER A 130 -1.16 -21.31 1.42
N PHE A 131 0.11 -21.12 1.04
CA PHE A 131 1.19 -22.05 1.42
C PHE A 131 1.66 -21.89 2.88
N ALA A 132 1.45 -20.74 3.51
CA ALA A 132 1.87 -20.46 4.88
C ALA A 132 0.70 -20.26 5.85
N GLN A 133 -0.55 -20.29 5.36
CA GLN A 133 -1.77 -19.98 6.12
C GLN A 133 -1.67 -18.65 6.89
N THR A 134 -0.92 -17.71 6.33
CA THR A 134 -0.62 -16.41 6.94
C THR A 134 -1.59 -15.37 6.43
N PRO A 135 -2.26 -14.59 7.29
CA PRO A 135 -3.02 -13.43 6.86
C PRO A 135 -2.12 -12.48 6.07
N LEU A 136 -2.62 -11.95 4.96
CA LEU A 136 -1.87 -11.08 4.07
C LEU A 136 -2.60 -9.76 3.88
N SER A 137 -1.86 -8.66 3.94
CA SER A 137 -2.36 -7.34 3.58
C SER A 137 -2.53 -7.21 2.05
N PHE A 138 -2.64 -6.00 1.53
CA PHE A 138 -2.56 -5.76 0.08
C PHE A 138 -1.14 -5.92 -0.49
N ALA A 139 -0.22 -6.54 0.26
CA ALA A 139 1.11 -6.91 -0.20
C ALA A 139 1.06 -7.83 -1.43
N ASP A 140 2.15 -7.91 -2.20
CA ASP A 140 2.16 -8.71 -3.43
C ASP A 140 2.09 -10.22 -3.15
N GLY A 141 3.03 -10.77 -2.38
CA GLY A 141 3.09 -12.21 -2.15
C GLY A 141 3.65 -12.63 -0.79
N ALA A 142 4.10 -11.68 0.03
CA ALA A 142 4.58 -11.94 1.38
C ALA A 142 4.44 -10.70 2.26
N PRO A 143 4.32 -10.87 3.60
CA PRO A 143 4.21 -9.75 4.53
C PRO A 143 5.46 -8.88 4.55
N TYR A 144 6.64 -9.49 4.38
CA TYR A 144 7.95 -8.82 4.47
C TYR A 144 8.78 -9.05 3.23
N LEU A 145 9.58 -8.05 2.89
CA LEU A 145 10.68 -8.16 1.92
C LEU A 145 11.97 -7.75 2.63
N LEU A 146 12.91 -8.68 2.73
CA LEU A 146 14.27 -8.42 3.23
C LEU A 146 15.21 -8.23 2.05
N THR A 147 15.94 -7.13 2.04
CA THR A 147 16.94 -6.80 1.02
C THR A 147 18.27 -6.49 1.71
N SER A 148 19.36 -6.40 0.95
CA SER A 148 20.66 -6.06 1.49
C SER A 148 21.34 -4.95 0.68
N ASN A 149 22.13 -4.10 1.38
CA ASN A 149 22.93 -3.08 0.71
C ASN A 149 23.95 -3.69 -0.27
N ALA A 150 24.45 -4.89 0.04
CA ALA A 150 25.35 -5.59 -0.88
C ALA A 150 24.67 -5.95 -2.22
N SER A 151 23.39 -6.40 -2.17
CA SER A 151 22.62 -6.66 -3.39
C SER A 151 22.35 -5.39 -4.19
N LEU A 152 22.06 -4.27 -3.51
CA LEU A 152 21.88 -2.98 -4.17
C LEU A 152 23.18 -2.48 -4.82
N THR A 153 24.29 -2.59 -4.11
CA THR A 153 25.62 -2.22 -4.64
C THR A 153 25.95 -3.04 -5.89
N LEU A 154 25.73 -4.37 -5.84
CA LEU A 154 25.95 -5.24 -7.00
C LEU A 154 25.06 -4.85 -8.17
N LEU A 155 23.77 -4.59 -7.94
CA LEU A 155 22.86 -4.14 -8.99
C LEU A 155 23.35 -2.82 -9.60
N ASN A 156 23.65 -1.82 -8.78
CA ASN A 156 24.07 -0.49 -9.24
C ASN A 156 25.41 -0.52 -9.99
N SER A 157 26.29 -1.50 -9.71
CA SER A 157 27.52 -1.68 -10.48
C SER A 157 27.31 -2.12 -11.93
N GLN A 158 26.09 -2.57 -12.27
CA GLN A 158 25.70 -3.05 -13.60
C GLN A 158 24.75 -2.09 -14.33
N LEU A 159 24.33 -1.03 -13.68
CA LEU A 159 23.41 -0.02 -14.24
C LEU A 159 24.17 1.23 -14.65
N GLU A 160 23.72 1.87 -15.75
CA GLU A 160 24.22 3.19 -16.15
C GLU A 160 23.83 4.29 -15.16
N GLU A 161 22.61 4.19 -14.62
CA GLU A 161 22.10 5.10 -13.57
C GLU A 161 21.79 4.28 -12.31
N SER A 162 22.28 4.77 -11.17
CA SER A 162 22.03 4.13 -9.88
C SER A 162 20.57 4.23 -9.46
N VAL A 163 20.06 3.17 -8.87
CA VAL A 163 18.72 3.12 -8.27
C VAL A 163 18.80 3.05 -6.76
N GLU A 164 17.77 3.54 -6.09
CA GLU A 164 17.61 3.40 -4.64
C GLU A 164 16.89 2.09 -4.28
N MET A 165 17.05 1.63 -3.04
CA MET A 165 16.36 0.45 -2.52
C MET A 165 14.85 0.66 -2.38
N ARG A 166 14.39 1.88 -2.44
CA ARG A 166 12.98 2.30 -2.27
C ARG A 166 12.22 2.32 -3.59
N ARG A 167 10.91 2.24 -3.47
CA ARG A 167 9.99 2.58 -4.55
C ARG A 167 9.80 4.08 -4.64
#